data_7085c589ffe4ea44e5b8c7006e8ed9a0
#
_entry.id   7085c589ffe4ea44e5b8c7006e8ed9a0
#
_cell.length_a   1.000
_cell.length_b   1.000
_cell.length_c   1.000
_cell.angle_alpha   90.00
_cell.angle_beta   90.00
_cell.angle_gamma   90.00
#
_symmetry.space_group_name_H-M   'P 1'
#
loop_
_entity.id
_entity.type
_entity.pdbx_description
1 polymer ?
#
loop_
_entity_poly.entity_id
_entity_poly.type
_entity_poly.pdbx_seq_one_letter_code
_entity_poly.pdbx_strand_id
1 'polypeptide(L)'
;MDRADFFSGATESMSQTFTKSMARNIFYGGTVFFLLLFLALTFDTSMALPDRDQRAQLDTSTEVGQRIARGKMLWETNNCIGCHTLLGEGAYFAPELGNVYVRFGHNKEAIKAFIQSRPAEGVPGRRSMPQFNFSDEELDAIAEFLKYSSEIDTAGWPPNVQG
;
A
#
# COMPACT_ATOMS: atom_id res chain seq x y z
N MET A 1 50.10 -43.19 2.29
CA MET A 1 48.77 -42.82 1.76
C MET A 1 48.68 -41.29 1.90
N ASP A 2 48.91 -40.61 0.81
CA ASP A 2 49.20 -39.17 0.83
C ASP A 2 47.87 -38.36 0.92
N ARG A 3 47.86 -37.31 1.72
CA ARG A 3 46.65 -36.45 1.95
C ARG A 3 46.16 -35.79 0.64
N ALA A 4 47.05 -35.73 -0.34
CA ALA A 4 46.73 -35.12 -1.66
C ALA A 4 45.78 -36.02 -2.48
N ASP A 5 45.92 -37.33 -2.39
CA ASP A 5 45.08 -38.28 -3.16
C ASP A 5 43.62 -38.33 -2.70
N PHE A 6 43.39 -38.04 -1.41
CA PHE A 6 42.01 -38.02 -0.85
C PHE A 6 41.20 -36.81 -1.34
N PHE A 7 41.86 -35.66 -1.50
CA PHE A 7 41.19 -34.44 -1.99
C PHE A 7 41.01 -34.45 -3.51
N SER A 8 41.89 -35.12 -4.27
CA SER A 8 41.75 -35.23 -5.73
C SER A 8 40.53 -36.05 -6.13
N GLY A 9 40.26 -37.16 -5.44
CA GLY A 9 39.05 -37.98 -5.69
C GLY A 9 37.76 -37.31 -5.35
N ALA A 10 37.75 -36.43 -4.34
CA ALA A 10 36.51 -35.70 -3.93
C ALA A 10 36.13 -34.62 -4.93
N THR A 11 37.10 -33.96 -5.55
CA THR A 11 36.86 -32.91 -6.57
C THR A 11 36.38 -33.51 -7.90
N GLU A 12 36.87 -34.67 -8.31
CA GLU A 12 36.39 -35.35 -9.52
C GLU A 12 34.95 -35.87 -9.37
N SER A 13 34.56 -36.36 -8.19
CA SER A 13 33.19 -36.81 -7.93
C SER A 13 32.16 -35.66 -7.95
N MET A 14 32.53 -34.46 -7.54
CA MET A 14 31.62 -33.29 -7.57
C MET A 14 31.45 -32.69 -8.95
N SER A 15 32.45 -32.82 -9.83
CA SER A 15 32.39 -32.22 -11.19
C SER A 15 31.49 -33.04 -12.16
N GLN A 16 31.22 -34.30 -11.85
CA GLN A 16 30.33 -35.14 -12.67
C GLN A 16 28.84 -34.99 -12.39
N THR A 17 28.46 -34.29 -11.34
CA THR A 17 27.06 -34.19 -10.91
C THR A 17 26.22 -33.19 -11.77
N PHE A 18 26.85 -32.30 -12.50
CA PHE A 18 26.16 -31.27 -13.29
C PHE A 18 26.54 -31.31 -14.78
N THR A 19 25.69 -31.92 -15.59
CA THR A 19 25.94 -32.07 -17.01
C THR A 19 25.35 -30.90 -17.83
N LYS A 20 25.90 -30.64 -19.02
CA LYS A 20 25.37 -29.63 -19.96
C LYS A 20 23.90 -29.87 -20.32
N SER A 21 23.48 -31.13 -20.40
CA SER A 21 22.07 -31.50 -20.66
C SER A 21 21.18 -31.17 -19.46
N MET A 22 21.66 -31.42 -18.23
CA MET A 22 20.92 -31.02 -17.01
C MET A 22 20.75 -29.50 -16.94
N ALA A 23 21.84 -28.74 -17.16
CA ALA A 23 21.80 -27.28 -17.18
C ALA A 23 20.76 -26.76 -18.20
N ARG A 24 20.78 -27.31 -19.40
CA ARG A 24 19.84 -26.98 -20.47
C ARG A 24 18.39 -27.30 -20.07
N ASN A 25 18.15 -28.48 -19.51
CA ASN A 25 16.81 -28.92 -19.14
C ASN A 25 16.26 -28.08 -17.95
N ILE A 26 17.10 -27.74 -16.98
CA ILE A 26 16.74 -26.85 -15.87
C ILE A 26 16.41 -25.45 -16.43
N PHE A 27 17.23 -24.94 -17.34
CA PHE A 27 16.97 -23.63 -17.95
C PHE A 27 15.65 -23.60 -18.70
N TYR A 28 15.43 -24.52 -19.64
CA TYR A 28 14.17 -24.53 -20.40
C TYR A 28 12.97 -24.88 -19.53
N GLY A 29 13.09 -25.85 -18.62
CA GLY A 29 12.00 -26.23 -17.69
C GLY A 29 11.64 -25.07 -16.76
N GLY A 30 12.62 -24.41 -16.19
CA GLY A 30 12.42 -23.22 -15.36
C GLY A 30 11.80 -22.06 -16.17
N THR A 31 12.31 -21.79 -17.37
CA THR A 31 11.77 -20.73 -18.22
C THR A 31 10.30 -21.00 -18.56
N VAL A 32 9.95 -22.22 -18.99
CA VAL A 32 8.56 -22.56 -19.31
C VAL A 32 7.67 -22.48 -18.06
N PHE A 33 8.13 -23.00 -16.93
CA PHE A 33 7.39 -22.95 -15.66
C PHE A 33 7.08 -21.50 -15.25
N PHE A 34 8.09 -20.64 -15.21
CA PHE A 34 7.88 -19.24 -14.79
C PHE A 34 7.08 -18.45 -15.82
N LEU A 35 7.22 -18.74 -17.12
CA LEU A 35 6.38 -18.11 -18.14
C LEU A 35 4.91 -18.48 -17.97
N LEU A 36 4.62 -19.75 -17.73
CA LEU A 36 3.25 -20.19 -17.50
C LEU A 36 2.68 -19.60 -16.20
N LEU A 37 3.47 -19.57 -15.14
CA LEU A 37 3.08 -18.94 -13.88
C LEU A 37 2.78 -17.44 -14.09
N PHE A 38 3.66 -16.73 -14.79
CA PHE A 38 3.47 -15.32 -15.11
C PHE A 38 2.18 -15.07 -15.90
N LEU A 39 1.92 -15.88 -16.93
CA LEU A 39 0.70 -15.77 -17.74
C LEU A 39 -0.55 -16.07 -16.91
N ALA A 40 -0.51 -17.08 -16.04
CA ALA A 40 -1.62 -17.42 -15.16
C ALA A 40 -1.94 -16.27 -14.19
N LEU A 41 -0.91 -15.71 -13.53
CA LEU A 41 -1.08 -14.59 -12.62
C LEU A 41 -1.54 -13.31 -13.34
N THR A 42 -1.03 -13.06 -14.54
CA THR A 42 -1.48 -11.92 -15.37
C THR A 42 -2.95 -12.07 -15.74
N PHE A 43 -3.37 -13.27 -16.13
CA PHE A 43 -4.77 -13.54 -16.45
C PHE A 43 -5.67 -13.36 -15.21
N ASP A 44 -5.28 -13.95 -14.09
CA ASP A 44 -6.02 -13.82 -12.82
C ASP A 44 -6.19 -12.35 -12.42
N THR A 45 -5.08 -11.58 -12.42
CA THR A 45 -5.10 -10.15 -12.14
C THR A 45 -6.02 -9.38 -13.09
N SER A 46 -5.91 -9.67 -14.40
CA SER A 46 -6.73 -8.99 -15.42
C SER A 46 -8.23 -9.25 -15.26
N MET A 47 -8.59 -10.44 -14.79
CA MET A 47 -9.99 -10.79 -14.53
C MET A 47 -10.51 -10.18 -13.22
N ALA A 48 -9.64 -10.00 -12.21
CA ALA A 48 -10.01 -9.43 -10.92
C ALA A 48 -10.10 -7.89 -10.92
N LEU A 49 -9.36 -7.21 -11.84
CA LEU A 49 -9.30 -5.75 -11.88
C LEU A 49 -10.66 -5.05 -12.02
N PRO A 50 -11.58 -5.47 -12.91
CA PRO A 50 -12.87 -4.79 -13.07
C PRO A 50 -13.70 -4.75 -11.78
N ASP A 51 -13.66 -5.81 -10.97
CA ASP A 51 -14.44 -5.91 -9.72
C ASP A 51 -13.84 -5.08 -8.59
N ARG A 52 -12.53 -4.78 -8.68
CA ARG A 52 -11.78 -3.99 -7.67
C ARG A 52 -11.64 -2.52 -8.06
N ASP A 53 -12.02 -2.16 -9.28
CA ASP A 53 -11.81 -0.81 -9.81
C ASP A 53 -12.84 0.17 -9.26
N GLN A 54 -12.40 1.01 -8.32
CA GLN A 54 -13.23 2.06 -7.73
C GLN A 54 -13.07 3.43 -8.42
N ARG A 55 -12.35 3.50 -9.55
CA ARG A 55 -12.08 4.77 -10.25
C ARG A 55 -13.35 5.49 -10.73
N ALA A 56 -14.46 4.77 -10.89
CA ALA A 56 -15.74 5.39 -11.20
C ALA A 56 -16.19 6.41 -10.12
N GLN A 57 -15.77 6.23 -8.88
CA GLN A 57 -16.02 7.20 -7.81
C GLN A 57 -15.21 8.50 -7.95
N LEU A 58 -14.13 8.49 -8.75
CA LEU A 58 -13.28 9.66 -9.01
C LEU A 58 -13.81 10.51 -10.19
N ASP A 59 -14.94 10.16 -10.77
CA ASP A 59 -15.54 10.95 -11.85
C ASP A 59 -15.91 12.33 -11.35
N THR A 60 -15.11 13.33 -11.75
CA THR A 60 -15.30 14.73 -11.37
C THR A 60 -16.53 15.38 -12.01
N SER A 61 -17.27 14.69 -12.86
CA SER A 61 -18.60 15.12 -13.29
C SER A 61 -19.65 14.91 -12.19
N THR A 62 -19.36 14.06 -11.20
CA THR A 62 -20.23 13.81 -10.04
C THR A 62 -19.84 14.68 -8.85
N GLU A 63 -20.81 15.01 -8.01
CA GLU A 63 -20.56 15.76 -6.78
C GLU A 63 -19.62 15.02 -5.81
N VAL A 64 -19.74 13.71 -5.72
CA VAL A 64 -18.87 12.87 -4.89
C VAL A 64 -17.43 12.89 -5.40
N GLY A 65 -17.24 12.71 -6.70
CA GLY A 65 -15.90 12.75 -7.30
C GLY A 65 -15.22 14.11 -7.14
N GLN A 66 -15.99 15.21 -7.25
CA GLN A 66 -15.48 16.56 -6.97
C GLN A 66 -15.02 16.72 -5.52
N ARG A 67 -15.81 16.20 -4.55
CA ARG A 67 -15.43 16.23 -3.14
C ARG A 67 -14.18 15.40 -2.86
N ILE A 68 -14.08 14.19 -3.42
CA ILE A 68 -12.88 13.35 -3.29
C ILE A 68 -11.65 14.07 -3.85
N ALA A 69 -11.74 14.65 -5.05
CA ALA A 69 -10.66 15.38 -5.68
C ALA A 69 -10.24 16.61 -4.85
N ARG A 70 -11.21 17.37 -4.32
CA ARG A 70 -10.94 18.51 -3.42
C ARG A 70 -10.29 18.04 -2.11
N GLY A 71 -10.78 16.95 -1.51
CA GLY A 71 -10.20 16.38 -0.28
C GLY A 71 -8.76 15.95 -0.48
N LYS A 72 -8.45 15.30 -1.61
CA LYS A 72 -7.08 14.94 -1.99
C LYS A 72 -6.19 16.19 -2.13
N MET A 73 -6.69 17.24 -2.80
CA MET A 73 -5.95 18.49 -2.93
C MET A 73 -5.68 19.14 -1.57
N LEU A 74 -6.67 19.17 -0.67
CA LEU A 74 -6.49 19.67 0.71
C LEU A 74 -5.48 18.85 1.50
N TRP A 75 -5.49 17.52 1.36
CA TRP A 75 -4.51 16.61 1.94
C TRP A 75 -3.07 16.97 1.51
N GLU A 76 -2.87 17.21 0.22
CA GLU A 76 -1.57 17.56 -0.36
C GLU A 76 -1.11 18.97 0.05
N THR A 77 -1.98 19.96 -0.11
CA THR A 77 -1.62 21.38 0.15
C THR A 77 -1.36 21.66 1.63
N ASN A 78 -2.01 20.93 2.54
CA ASN A 78 -1.79 21.05 3.97
C ASN A 78 -0.71 20.09 4.50
N ASN A 79 -0.01 19.40 3.62
CA ASN A 79 1.10 18.51 3.94
C ASN A 79 0.75 17.44 5.00
N CYS A 80 -0.45 16.86 4.92
CA CYS A 80 -0.88 15.81 5.84
C CYS A 80 0.04 14.57 5.73
N ILE A 81 0.55 14.29 4.53
CA ILE A 81 1.52 13.23 4.24
C ILE A 81 2.87 13.45 4.95
N GLY A 82 3.18 14.67 5.36
CA GLY A 82 4.39 14.99 6.12
C GLY A 82 4.38 14.44 7.55
N CYS A 83 3.23 13.99 8.04
CA CYS A 83 3.10 13.35 9.35
C CYS A 83 2.45 11.97 9.27
N HIS A 84 1.45 11.81 8.41
CA HIS A 84 0.69 10.57 8.22
C HIS A 84 1.16 9.77 7.01
N THR A 85 0.99 8.46 7.08
CA THR A 85 0.98 7.60 5.89
C THR A 85 -0.46 7.44 5.38
N LEU A 86 -0.58 7.27 4.08
CA LEU A 86 -1.81 6.88 3.40
C LEU A 86 -1.47 5.76 2.41
N LEU A 87 -2.03 4.60 2.60
CA LEU A 87 -1.76 3.39 1.80
C LEU A 87 -0.25 3.06 1.74
N GLY A 88 0.46 3.27 2.85
CA GLY A 88 1.89 3.01 2.97
C GLY A 88 2.82 4.14 2.53
N GLU A 89 2.29 5.19 1.91
CA GLU A 89 3.08 6.33 1.45
C GLU A 89 3.01 7.48 2.45
N GLY A 90 4.14 8.06 2.81
CA GLY A 90 4.21 9.23 3.69
C GLY A 90 5.12 9.06 4.90
N ALA A 91 4.95 9.91 5.90
CA ALA A 91 5.77 9.92 7.11
C ALA A 91 5.12 9.11 8.25
N TYR A 92 5.94 8.41 9.02
CA TYR A 92 5.52 7.54 10.13
C TYR A 92 5.51 8.25 11.50
N PHE A 93 5.18 9.54 11.53
CA PHE A 93 5.07 10.28 12.80
C PHE A 93 3.69 10.17 13.45
N ALA A 94 2.69 9.88 12.65
CA ALA A 94 1.29 9.77 13.03
C ALA A 94 0.70 8.50 12.41
N PRO A 95 -0.50 8.05 12.86
CA PRO A 95 -1.11 6.82 12.37
C PRO A 95 -1.35 6.82 10.87
N GLU A 96 -1.29 5.62 10.28
CA GLU A 96 -1.77 5.33 8.92
C GLU A 96 -3.25 5.71 8.77
N LEU A 97 -3.63 6.36 7.68
CA LEU A 97 -4.99 6.83 7.45
C LEU A 97 -5.76 6.06 6.37
N GLY A 98 -5.15 5.05 5.73
CA GLY A 98 -5.80 4.22 4.72
C GLY A 98 -7.03 3.47 5.23
N ASN A 99 -7.14 3.23 6.53
CA ASN A 99 -8.32 2.59 7.14
C ASN A 99 -9.00 3.47 8.22
N VAL A 100 -8.73 4.77 8.20
CA VAL A 100 -9.25 5.69 9.22
C VAL A 100 -10.77 5.72 9.29
N TYR A 101 -11.46 5.60 8.16
CA TYR A 101 -12.91 5.57 8.11
C TYR A 101 -13.48 4.34 8.84
N VAL A 102 -12.86 3.17 8.67
CA VAL A 102 -13.21 1.95 9.42
C VAL A 102 -12.92 2.13 10.91
N ARG A 103 -11.78 2.70 11.26
CA ARG A 103 -11.33 2.96 12.64
C ARG A 103 -12.29 3.89 13.39
N PHE A 104 -12.90 4.84 12.71
CA PHE A 104 -13.93 5.73 13.26
C PHE A 104 -15.36 5.18 13.11
N GLY A 105 -15.51 3.87 12.93
CA GLY A 105 -16.82 3.21 12.87
C GLY A 105 -17.66 3.62 11.65
N HIS A 106 -17.03 3.88 10.51
CA HIS A 106 -17.65 4.35 9.27
C HIS A 106 -18.39 5.69 9.44
N ASN A 107 -17.84 6.56 10.28
CA ASN A 107 -18.46 7.84 10.62
C ASN A 107 -17.59 9.02 10.19
N LYS A 108 -17.98 9.72 9.12
CA LYS A 108 -17.29 10.91 8.62
C LYS A 108 -17.32 12.07 9.62
N GLU A 109 -18.43 12.25 10.33
CA GLU A 109 -18.56 13.32 11.32
C GLU A 109 -17.58 13.14 12.48
N ALA A 110 -17.29 11.91 12.88
CA ALA A 110 -16.28 11.62 13.88
C ALA A 110 -14.86 11.99 13.40
N ILE A 111 -14.56 11.77 12.12
CA ILE A 111 -13.28 12.21 11.52
C ILE A 111 -13.19 13.74 11.51
N LYS A 112 -14.24 14.43 11.07
CA LYS A 112 -14.33 15.90 11.06
C LYS A 112 -14.13 16.47 12.47
N ALA A 113 -14.88 15.96 13.43
CA ALA A 113 -14.80 16.39 14.84
C ALA A 113 -13.37 16.17 15.41
N PHE A 114 -12.74 15.06 15.06
CA PHE A 114 -11.36 14.79 15.47
C PHE A 114 -10.38 15.83 14.90
N ILE A 115 -10.48 16.19 13.64
CA ILE A 115 -9.61 17.20 13.02
C ILE A 115 -9.84 18.57 13.67
N GLN A 116 -11.10 18.96 13.89
CA GLN A 116 -11.46 20.24 14.53
C GLN A 116 -11.02 20.33 15.99
N SER A 117 -11.00 19.20 16.71
CA SER A 117 -10.65 19.14 18.12
C SER A 117 -9.16 19.33 18.43
N ARG A 118 -8.32 19.52 17.42
CA ARG A 118 -6.88 19.69 17.66
C ARG A 118 -6.58 21.01 18.34
N PRO A 119 -5.67 21.01 19.36
CA PRO A 119 -5.34 22.23 20.06
C PRO A 119 -4.59 23.21 19.14
N ALA A 120 -4.97 24.47 19.14
CA ALA A 120 -4.37 25.52 18.30
C ALA A 120 -2.87 25.69 18.59
N GLU A 121 -2.48 25.56 19.85
CA GLU A 121 -1.10 25.73 20.33
C GLU A 121 -0.30 24.42 20.30
N GLY A 122 -0.89 23.33 19.80
CA GLY A 122 -0.30 22.01 19.84
C GLY A 122 -0.21 21.42 21.26
N VAL A 123 0.66 20.43 21.44
CA VAL A 123 0.92 19.80 22.74
C VAL A 123 2.35 20.10 23.17
N PRO A 124 2.58 20.77 24.30
CA PRO A 124 3.93 21.12 24.75
C PRO A 124 4.85 19.89 24.84
N GLY A 125 6.09 20.05 24.38
CA GLY A 125 7.13 19.04 24.51
C GLY A 125 7.05 17.86 23.52
N ARG A 126 6.05 17.82 22.62
CA ARG A 126 5.95 16.79 21.59
C ARG A 126 5.35 17.30 20.30
N ARG A 127 5.67 16.62 19.18
CA ARG A 127 4.99 16.86 17.92
C ARG A 127 3.53 16.43 18.04
N SER A 128 2.63 17.28 17.58
CA SER A 128 1.18 17.01 17.54
C SER A 128 0.60 17.46 16.21
N MET A 129 -0.55 16.89 15.86
CA MET A 129 -1.32 17.36 14.72
C MET A 129 -1.70 18.83 14.95
N PRO A 130 -1.40 19.75 14.02
CA PRO A 130 -1.81 21.14 14.17
C PRO A 130 -3.33 21.28 14.03
N GLN A 131 -3.87 22.37 14.56
CA GLN A 131 -5.22 22.77 14.23
C GLN A 131 -5.24 23.39 12.83
N PHE A 132 -6.16 22.92 12.01
CA PHE A 132 -6.46 23.49 10.71
C PHE A 132 -7.79 24.26 10.79
N ASN A 133 -7.83 25.48 10.23
CA ASN A 133 -9.03 26.29 10.19
C ASN A 133 -9.84 25.96 8.92
N PHE A 134 -10.19 24.69 8.74
CA PHE A 134 -11.00 24.24 7.62
C PHE A 134 -12.46 24.66 7.78
N SER A 135 -13.09 25.04 6.68
CA SER A 135 -14.53 25.17 6.61
C SER A 135 -15.22 23.78 6.71
N ASP A 136 -16.51 23.77 6.94
CA ASP A 136 -17.25 22.50 7.02
C ASP A 136 -17.23 21.74 5.67
N GLU A 137 -17.30 22.47 4.55
CA GLU A 137 -17.19 21.90 3.21
C GLU A 137 -15.79 21.32 2.93
N GLU A 138 -14.74 21.92 3.47
CA GLU A 138 -13.38 21.39 3.36
C GLU A 138 -13.19 20.14 4.20
N LEU A 139 -13.76 20.12 5.39
CA LEU A 139 -13.79 18.94 6.25
C LEU A 139 -14.59 17.80 5.62
N ASP A 140 -15.72 18.09 5.00
CA ASP A 140 -16.50 17.11 4.25
C ASP A 140 -15.70 16.52 3.10
N ALA A 141 -14.97 17.37 2.36
CA ALA A 141 -14.12 16.92 1.27
C ALA A 141 -12.98 16.01 1.75
N ILE A 142 -12.29 16.39 2.84
CA ILE A 142 -11.24 15.57 3.45
C ILE A 142 -11.82 14.24 3.94
N ALA A 143 -12.96 14.25 4.63
CA ALA A 143 -13.61 13.06 5.14
C ALA A 143 -14.06 12.12 4.00
N GLU A 144 -14.56 12.67 2.88
CA GLU A 144 -14.92 11.88 1.69
C GLU A 144 -13.70 11.25 1.03
N PHE A 145 -12.60 11.99 0.90
CA PHE A 145 -11.33 11.45 0.39
C PHE A 145 -10.79 10.31 1.28
N LEU A 146 -10.81 10.49 2.60
CA LEU A 146 -10.36 9.46 3.54
C LEU A 146 -11.29 8.23 3.55
N LYS A 147 -12.60 8.45 3.38
CA LYS A 147 -13.56 7.35 3.19
C LYS A 147 -13.23 6.57 1.90
N TYR A 148 -13.11 7.26 0.77
CA TYR A 148 -12.73 6.64 -0.50
C TYR A 148 -11.43 5.83 -0.37
N SER A 149 -10.40 6.40 0.27
CA SER A 149 -9.13 5.72 0.48
C SER A 149 -9.27 4.45 1.33
N SER A 150 -10.15 4.46 2.32
CA SER A 150 -10.42 3.30 3.19
C SER A 150 -11.27 2.21 2.52
N GLU A 151 -11.93 2.51 1.42
CA GLU A 151 -12.75 1.58 0.65
C GLU A 151 -11.97 0.90 -0.51
N ILE A 152 -10.74 1.35 -0.77
CA ILE A 152 -9.87 0.70 -1.76
C ILE A 152 -9.53 -0.71 -1.29
N ASP A 153 -9.72 -1.71 -2.16
CA ASP A 153 -9.31 -3.09 -1.88
C ASP A 153 -7.78 -3.21 -1.87
N THR A 154 -7.22 -3.22 -0.68
CA THR A 154 -5.78 -3.34 -0.42
C THR A 154 -5.36 -4.76 -0.06
N ALA A 155 -6.20 -5.77 -0.35
CA ALA A 155 -5.96 -7.17 0.01
C ALA A 155 -5.70 -7.39 1.52
N GLY A 156 -6.41 -6.64 2.36
CA GLY A 156 -6.33 -6.73 3.83
C GLY A 156 -5.16 -5.96 4.46
N TRP A 157 -4.49 -5.06 3.72
CA TRP A 157 -3.51 -4.16 4.29
C TRP A 157 -4.14 -2.79 4.66
N PRO A 158 -3.77 -2.16 5.76
CA PRO A 158 -2.91 -2.64 6.84
C PRO A 158 -3.56 -3.78 7.64
N PRO A 159 -2.77 -4.69 8.24
CA PRO A 159 -3.30 -5.92 8.86
C PRO A 159 -4.11 -5.68 10.14
N ASN A 160 -4.10 -4.47 10.66
CA ASN A 160 -4.87 -4.07 11.85
C ASN A 160 -5.57 -2.73 11.64
N VAL A 161 -6.66 -2.49 12.38
CA VAL A 161 -7.47 -1.28 12.27
C VAL A 161 -6.74 -0.03 12.80
N GLN A 162 -5.70 -0.21 13.59
CA GLN A 162 -4.96 0.91 14.19
C GLN A 162 -3.97 1.56 13.19
N GLY A 163 -3.63 0.88 12.13
CA GLY A 163 -2.68 1.36 11.12
C GLY A 163 -1.25 1.02 11.41
#